data_67e2266f89f155e06a78ad28e803bfe1
#
_entry.id   67e2266f89f155e06a78ad28e803bfe1
#
_cell.length_a   1.000
_cell.length_b   1.000
_cell.length_c   1.000
_cell.angle_alpha   90.00
_cell.angle_beta   90.00
_cell.angle_gamma   90.00
#
_symmetry.space_group_name_H-M   'P 1'
#
loop_
_entity.id
_entity.type
_entity.pdbx_description
1 polymer ?
#
loop_
_entity_poly.entity_id
_entity_poly.type
_entity_poly.pdbx_seq_one_letter_code
_entity_poly.pdbx_strand_id
1 'polypeptide(L)'
;MFDIKFSIIYYNSIIGNGDIIYMVRRTNSNLAKVLEVQTPDLKVAKEVKTTAYNDINLKSWKDYDYVKTDTLWEFPNRLREGGHSNEYHGNFIPQIVQQFYHRYTKENDVVLDLFFGSGTSGIEAINMNRRCIGVELKEEQAELVSEKFTPKQLVTDVNIICADSASEIAKEKVKARLEIMREKSAQLLILHPPYDDIIKFSDKEEDLSNCESTEAFYDGFEKVAKNGYDLLEDKRFAALVIGDKYANGEIISLGFECQERMKKLGFVHKATIVKDMQGNEKAKGKDANLWRYRALAGGFNTFKHEYIMIFQKDEARKRKIARLNASLGN
;
A
#
# COMPACT_ATOMS: atom_id res chain seq x y z
N MET A 1 17.41 15.97 54.41
CA MET A 1 17.10 15.16 53.23
C MET A 1 16.89 16.15 52.09
N PHE A 2 17.95 16.38 51.29
CA PHE A 2 17.89 17.42 50.23
C PHE A 2 17.65 16.72 48.89
N ASP A 3 16.49 17.04 48.27
CA ASP A 3 16.16 16.62 46.93
C ASP A 3 17.05 17.32 45.90
N ILE A 4 17.88 16.56 45.22
CA ILE A 4 18.72 17.05 44.12
C ILE A 4 17.92 16.84 42.81
N LYS A 5 17.30 17.92 42.31
CA LYS A 5 16.71 17.94 40.98
C LYS A 5 17.82 18.06 39.93
N PHE A 6 17.96 17.03 39.08
CA PHE A 6 18.80 17.08 37.90
C PHE A 6 18.01 17.69 36.72
N SER A 7 18.50 18.78 36.18
CA SER A 7 18.02 19.32 34.90
C SER A 7 19.11 19.06 33.82
N ILE A 8 18.77 18.27 32.81
CA ILE A 8 19.62 18.05 31.63
C ILE A 8 19.17 19.07 30.59
N ILE A 9 20.06 19.96 30.17
CA ILE A 9 19.80 20.91 29.08
C ILE A 9 20.59 20.42 27.88
N TYR A 10 19.88 20.05 26.81
CA TYR A 10 20.48 19.73 25.52
C TYR A 10 20.60 21.02 24.69
N TYR A 11 21.80 21.34 24.23
CA TYR A 11 22.02 22.31 23.18
C TYR A 11 22.39 21.58 21.90
N ASN A 12 21.50 21.66 20.89
CA ASN A 12 21.84 21.29 19.53
C ASN A 12 22.45 22.52 18.83
N SER A 13 23.73 22.47 18.54
CA SER A 13 24.32 23.38 17.55
C SER A 13 24.76 22.55 16.34
N ILE A 14 24.13 22.78 15.21
CA ILE A 14 24.52 22.22 13.92
C ILE A 14 25.67 23.08 13.38
N ILE A 15 26.87 22.54 13.36
CA ILE A 15 28.00 23.12 12.62
C ILE A 15 28.63 21.95 11.83
N GLY A 16 28.78 22.15 10.51
CA GLY A 16 29.24 21.13 9.59
C GLY A 16 30.65 20.60 9.90
N ASN A 17 30.85 19.32 9.60
CA ASN A 17 32.11 18.57 9.60
C ASN A 17 32.82 18.43 10.95
N GLY A 18 32.32 17.52 11.76
CA GLY A 18 32.98 17.04 12.97
C GLY A 18 32.20 17.39 14.25
N ASP A 19 31.18 16.59 14.55
CA ASP A 19 30.35 16.81 15.72
C ASP A 19 31.10 16.46 17.01
N ILE A 20 31.34 17.47 17.86
CA ILE A 20 31.81 17.28 19.23
C ILE A 20 30.58 17.50 20.12
N ILE A 21 30.15 16.44 20.81
CA ILE A 21 29.05 16.53 21.80
C ILE A 21 29.68 16.86 23.16
N TYR A 22 29.36 18.05 23.71
CA TYR A 22 29.75 18.43 25.05
C TYR A 22 28.61 18.14 26.04
N MET A 23 28.89 17.32 27.06
CA MET A 23 28.05 17.19 28.23
C MET A 23 28.54 18.11 29.33
N VAL A 24 27.72 19.09 29.71
CA VAL A 24 27.99 19.97 30.86
C VAL A 24 27.24 19.47 32.07
N ARG A 25 27.94 19.02 33.09
CA ARG A 25 27.38 18.68 34.41
C ARG A 25 27.52 19.88 35.32
N ARG A 26 26.44 20.52 35.73
CA ARG A 26 26.49 21.52 36.83
C ARG A 26 26.61 20.80 38.17
N THR A 27 27.70 21.07 38.88
CA THR A 27 27.83 20.76 40.31
C THR A 27 27.65 22.05 41.11
N ASN A 28 27.21 21.95 42.35
CA ASN A 28 26.95 23.08 43.26
C ASN A 28 28.17 23.92 43.64
N SER A 29 29.28 23.83 42.97
CA SER A 29 30.44 24.71 43.09
C SER A 29 30.65 25.42 41.76
N ASN A 30 30.90 26.71 41.79
CA ASN A 30 31.01 27.64 40.65
C ASN A 30 32.08 27.33 39.61
N LEU A 31 32.44 26.06 39.39
CA LEU A 31 33.38 25.62 38.40
C LEU A 31 32.70 24.60 37.48
N ALA A 32 32.46 24.99 36.24
CA ALA A 32 32.10 24.05 35.17
C ALA A 32 33.33 23.25 34.75
N LYS A 33 33.37 21.95 35.05
CA LYS A 33 34.34 21.05 34.45
C LYS A 33 33.78 20.58 33.11
N VAL A 34 34.47 20.90 32.03
CA VAL A 34 34.27 20.28 30.72
C VAL A 34 34.92 18.90 30.77
N LEU A 35 34.13 17.86 30.71
CA LEU A 35 34.59 16.50 30.51
C LEU A 35 34.59 16.23 29.02
N GLU A 36 35.80 16.11 28.47
CA GLU A 36 36.00 15.60 27.11
C GLU A 36 35.70 14.09 27.15
N VAL A 37 34.57 13.68 26.61
CA VAL A 37 34.26 12.26 26.45
C VAL A 37 34.83 11.86 25.09
N GLN A 38 35.92 11.10 25.09
CA GLN A 38 36.36 10.41 23.88
C GLN A 38 35.25 9.44 23.48
N THR A 39 34.55 9.76 22.42
CA THR A 39 33.59 8.83 21.82
C THR A 39 34.36 7.66 21.22
N PRO A 40 34.03 6.40 21.57
CA PRO A 40 34.56 5.28 20.84
C PRO A 40 34.20 5.43 19.37
N ASP A 41 35.14 5.11 18.47
CA ASP A 41 35.05 5.23 17.01
C ASP A 41 33.62 5.18 16.50
N LEU A 42 33.01 6.33 16.29
CA LEU A 42 31.79 6.44 15.50
C LEU A 42 32.16 5.98 14.09
N LYS A 43 31.84 4.73 13.78
CA LYS A 43 31.88 4.24 12.39
C LYS A 43 31.17 5.28 11.57
N VAL A 44 31.92 6.01 10.73
CA VAL A 44 31.40 6.97 9.78
C VAL A 44 30.20 6.31 9.13
N ALA A 45 29.02 6.88 9.33
CA ALA A 45 27.78 6.33 8.78
C ALA A 45 28.01 6.17 7.27
N LYS A 46 27.98 4.93 6.77
CA LYS A 46 28.18 4.67 5.35
C LYS A 46 27.18 5.52 4.60
N GLU A 47 27.67 6.35 3.68
CA GLU A 47 26.83 7.19 2.86
C GLU A 47 25.69 6.34 2.26
N VAL A 48 24.45 6.65 2.62
CA VAL A 48 23.27 5.90 2.20
C VAL A 48 22.86 6.39 0.81
N LYS A 49 22.78 5.47 -0.15
CA LYS A 49 22.28 5.75 -1.49
C LYS A 49 20.90 5.11 -1.65
N THR A 50 19.84 5.87 -1.44
CA THR A 50 18.45 5.42 -1.65
C THR A 50 17.93 5.85 -3.02
N THR A 51 16.80 5.27 -3.43
CA THR A 51 16.03 5.75 -4.59
C THR A 51 15.13 6.93 -4.22
N ALA A 52 14.50 7.55 -5.23
CA ALA A 52 13.53 8.61 -4.98
C ALA A 52 12.27 8.12 -4.22
N TYR A 53 11.96 6.82 -4.29
CA TYR A 53 10.67 6.26 -3.87
C TYR A 53 10.75 5.10 -2.85
N ASN A 54 11.94 4.74 -2.34
CA ASN A 54 12.07 3.78 -1.23
C ASN A 54 13.31 4.05 -0.38
N ASP A 55 13.38 3.36 0.77
CA ASP A 55 14.47 3.48 1.74
C ASP A 55 15.58 2.42 1.56
N ILE A 56 15.51 1.60 0.51
CA ILE A 56 16.51 0.55 0.26
C ILE A 56 17.87 1.19 0.02
N ASN A 57 18.85 0.86 0.88
CA ASN A 57 20.22 1.29 0.67
C ASN A 57 20.89 0.46 -0.43
N LEU A 58 21.02 1.06 -1.62
CA LEU A 58 21.60 0.38 -2.78
C LEU A 58 23.08 0.00 -2.61
N LYS A 59 23.80 0.55 -1.62
CA LYS A 59 25.18 0.13 -1.30
C LYS A 59 25.23 -1.19 -0.52
N SER A 60 24.12 -1.54 0.15
CA SER A 60 23.95 -2.80 0.88
C SER A 60 22.71 -3.58 0.38
N TRP A 61 22.44 -3.54 -0.91
CA TRP A 61 21.26 -4.15 -1.51
C TRP A 61 21.10 -5.65 -1.21
N LYS A 62 22.19 -6.34 -0.94
CA LYS A 62 22.19 -7.77 -0.58
C LYS A 62 21.55 -8.06 0.78
N ASP A 63 21.45 -7.06 1.66
CA ASP A 63 20.83 -7.18 2.97
C ASP A 63 19.28 -7.21 2.87
N TYR A 64 18.74 -7.01 1.68
CA TYR A 64 17.29 -6.97 1.38
C TYR A 64 16.83 -8.19 0.56
N ASP A 65 17.37 -9.38 0.84
CA ASP A 65 17.05 -10.64 0.15
C ASP A 65 15.58 -11.06 0.32
N TYR A 66 14.91 -10.59 1.38
CA TYR A 66 13.48 -10.77 1.63
C TYR A 66 12.58 -9.90 0.73
N VAL A 67 13.13 -8.91 0.03
CA VAL A 67 12.39 -8.07 -0.93
C VAL A 67 12.37 -8.74 -2.29
N LYS A 68 11.19 -9.19 -2.71
CA LYS A 68 11.00 -9.90 -3.96
C LYS A 68 11.20 -8.98 -5.17
N THR A 69 11.97 -9.43 -6.15
CA THR A 69 12.26 -8.70 -7.40
C THR A 69 11.83 -9.45 -8.65
N ASP A 70 11.45 -10.71 -8.51
CA ASP A 70 10.93 -11.57 -9.57
C ASP A 70 9.41 -11.39 -9.79
N THR A 71 8.87 -12.07 -10.78
CA THR A 71 7.47 -12.00 -11.19
C THR A 71 6.64 -13.22 -10.78
N LEU A 72 7.21 -14.16 -10.02
CA LEU A 72 6.48 -15.28 -9.43
C LEU A 72 6.61 -15.19 -7.92
N TRP A 73 5.49 -14.84 -7.24
CA TRP A 73 5.50 -14.72 -5.80
C TRP A 73 4.83 -15.90 -5.13
N GLU A 74 5.60 -16.54 -4.28
CA GLU A 74 5.15 -17.62 -3.41
C GLU A 74 5.32 -17.20 -1.96
N PHE A 75 4.28 -17.41 -1.14
CA PHE A 75 4.28 -17.18 0.29
C PHE A 75 3.76 -18.44 0.97
N PRO A 76 4.62 -19.23 1.62
CA PRO A 76 4.23 -20.54 2.14
C PRO A 76 3.12 -20.46 3.19
N ASN A 77 3.06 -19.37 3.96
CA ASN A 77 2.04 -19.15 4.97
C ASN A 77 1.61 -17.68 5.00
N ARG A 78 0.31 -17.44 5.29
CA ARG A 78 -0.17 -16.10 5.60
C ARG A 78 0.37 -15.64 6.95
N LEU A 79 0.95 -14.45 7.02
CA LEU A 79 1.31 -13.81 8.27
C LEU A 79 0.04 -13.55 9.11
N ARG A 80 0.07 -13.94 10.38
CA ARG A 80 -1.04 -13.80 11.32
C ARG A 80 -0.72 -12.87 12.49
N GLU A 81 0.54 -12.50 12.62
CA GLU A 81 1.05 -11.61 13.66
C GLU A 81 0.80 -10.15 13.30
N GLY A 82 0.97 -9.24 14.26
CA GLY A 82 0.89 -7.81 14.00
C GLY A 82 -0.54 -7.23 13.88
N GLY A 83 -1.56 -7.92 14.43
CA GLY A 83 -2.96 -7.41 14.44
C GLY A 83 -3.81 -7.88 13.27
N HIS A 84 -3.32 -8.82 12.46
CA HIS A 84 -4.09 -9.39 11.34
C HIS A 84 -5.08 -10.46 11.78
N SER A 85 -6.31 -10.41 11.22
CA SER A 85 -7.32 -11.48 11.36
C SER A 85 -7.65 -12.10 10.01
N ASN A 86 -8.19 -13.33 10.05
CA ASN A 86 -8.64 -14.06 8.86
C ASN A 86 -10.17 -14.06 8.71
N GLU A 87 -10.87 -13.22 9.45
CA GLU A 87 -12.34 -13.24 9.52
C GLU A 87 -12.98 -12.60 8.28
N TYR A 88 -12.32 -11.61 7.69
CA TYR A 88 -12.83 -10.94 6.49
C TYR A 88 -12.45 -11.72 5.22
N HIS A 89 -13.47 -12.11 4.43
CA HIS A 89 -13.26 -12.76 3.14
C HIS A 89 -12.72 -11.76 2.12
N GLY A 90 -11.80 -12.21 1.26
CA GLY A 90 -11.29 -11.39 0.16
C GLY A 90 -10.11 -10.47 0.52
N ASN A 91 -9.58 -10.49 1.75
CA ASN A 91 -8.38 -9.72 2.04
C ASN A 91 -7.11 -10.43 1.54
N PHE A 92 -6.22 -9.68 0.92
CA PHE A 92 -4.89 -10.20 0.55
C PHE A 92 -4.02 -10.47 1.80
N ILE A 93 -2.95 -11.24 1.62
CA ILE A 93 -2.01 -11.53 2.72
C ILE A 93 -1.14 -10.31 3.04
N PRO A 94 -0.80 -10.06 4.32
CA PRO A 94 0.01 -8.90 4.73
C PRO A 94 1.35 -8.78 3.99
N GLN A 95 1.98 -9.92 3.68
CA GLN A 95 3.27 -9.96 2.99
C GLN A 95 3.25 -9.26 1.62
N ILE A 96 2.10 -9.21 0.92
CA ILE A 96 1.96 -8.46 -0.33
C ILE A 96 2.17 -6.97 -0.07
N VAL A 97 1.51 -6.45 0.97
CA VAL A 97 1.64 -5.03 1.36
C VAL A 97 3.06 -4.70 1.81
N GLN A 98 3.68 -5.60 2.59
CA GLN A 98 5.08 -5.43 3.00
C GLN A 98 6.02 -5.28 1.79
N GLN A 99 5.82 -6.11 0.74
CA GLN A 99 6.59 -5.98 -0.50
C GLN A 99 6.35 -4.63 -1.18
N PHE A 100 5.11 -4.14 -1.21
CA PHE A 100 4.81 -2.82 -1.77
C PHE A 100 5.50 -1.71 -0.98
N TYR A 101 5.45 -1.76 0.34
CA TYR A 101 6.04 -0.74 1.21
C TYR A 101 7.55 -0.71 1.10
N HIS A 102 8.22 -1.85 1.15
CA HIS A 102 9.66 -1.90 0.94
C HIS A 102 10.10 -1.34 -0.41
N ARG A 103 9.35 -1.63 -1.47
CA ARG A 103 9.76 -1.29 -2.84
C ARG A 103 9.35 0.10 -3.28
N TYR A 104 8.22 0.62 -2.80
CA TYR A 104 7.55 1.77 -3.40
C TYR A 104 7.23 2.89 -2.43
N THR A 105 7.67 2.78 -1.15
CA THR A 105 7.45 3.82 -0.15
C THR A 105 8.69 4.07 0.70
N LYS A 106 8.75 5.27 1.27
CA LYS A 106 9.68 5.68 2.32
C LYS A 106 8.97 5.78 3.66
N GLU A 107 9.74 5.84 4.75
CA GLU A 107 9.18 6.19 6.06
C GLU A 107 8.38 7.48 5.98
N ASN A 108 7.23 7.50 6.67
CA ASN A 108 6.25 8.58 6.68
C ASN A 108 5.53 8.86 5.35
N ASP A 109 5.79 8.13 4.27
CA ASP A 109 4.98 8.22 3.05
C ASP A 109 3.51 7.88 3.35
N VAL A 110 2.58 8.52 2.64
CA VAL A 110 1.15 8.24 2.71
C VAL A 110 0.77 7.24 1.64
N VAL A 111 0.16 6.15 2.07
CA VAL A 111 -0.43 5.12 1.21
C VAL A 111 -1.93 5.37 1.10
N LEU A 112 -2.46 5.35 -0.10
CA LEU A 112 -3.89 5.42 -0.37
C LEU A 112 -4.40 4.04 -0.79
N ASP A 113 -5.33 3.48 -0.02
CA ASP A 113 -6.02 2.23 -0.34
C ASP A 113 -7.50 2.52 -0.58
N LEU A 114 -7.95 2.34 -1.82
CA LEU A 114 -9.32 2.67 -2.25
C LEU A 114 -10.30 1.48 -2.11
N PHE A 115 -9.83 0.33 -1.59
CA PHE A 115 -10.64 -0.83 -1.26
C PHE A 115 -10.18 -1.38 0.11
N PHE A 116 -10.34 -0.59 1.16
CA PHE A 116 -9.65 -0.78 2.44
C PHE A 116 -10.01 -2.08 3.17
N GLY A 117 -11.25 -2.57 3.02
CA GLY A 117 -11.72 -3.85 3.53
C GLY A 117 -11.37 -4.07 5.01
N SER A 118 -10.55 -5.07 5.29
CA SER A 118 -10.12 -5.40 6.66
C SER A 118 -8.98 -4.54 7.22
N GLY A 119 -8.49 -3.55 6.49
CA GLY A 119 -7.45 -2.62 6.93
C GLY A 119 -6.04 -3.19 6.93
N THR A 120 -5.75 -4.22 6.13
CA THR A 120 -4.42 -4.84 6.06
C THR A 120 -3.33 -3.82 5.73
N SER A 121 -3.58 -2.91 4.77
CA SER A 121 -2.66 -1.83 4.40
C SER A 121 -2.43 -0.84 5.55
N GLY A 122 -3.47 -0.50 6.31
CA GLY A 122 -3.35 0.38 7.49
C GLY A 122 -2.54 -0.25 8.63
N ILE A 123 -2.74 -1.55 8.90
CA ILE A 123 -1.98 -2.29 9.92
C ILE A 123 -0.50 -2.30 9.53
N GLU A 124 -0.18 -2.65 8.28
CA GLU A 124 1.20 -2.66 7.81
C GLU A 124 1.81 -1.25 7.73
N ALA A 125 1.01 -0.21 7.50
CA ALA A 125 1.50 1.16 7.55
C ALA A 125 2.08 1.50 8.94
N ILE A 126 1.38 1.13 10.00
CA ILE A 126 1.88 1.31 11.38
C ILE A 126 3.12 0.46 11.62
N ASN A 127 3.06 -0.84 11.27
CA ASN A 127 4.17 -1.77 11.51
C ASN A 127 5.47 -1.33 10.81
N MET A 128 5.36 -0.59 9.72
CA MET A 128 6.50 -0.18 8.89
C MET A 128 6.75 1.33 8.88
N ASN A 129 6.18 2.10 9.81
CA ASN A 129 6.33 3.56 9.91
C ASN A 129 5.88 4.30 8.62
N ARG A 130 4.75 3.92 8.06
CA ARG A 130 4.07 4.63 6.98
C ARG A 130 2.74 5.18 7.51
N ARG A 131 2.14 6.09 6.74
CA ARG A 131 0.79 6.59 7.00
C ARG A 131 -0.16 6.01 5.96
N CYS A 132 -1.44 5.86 6.29
CA CYS A 132 -2.42 5.27 5.39
C CYS A 132 -3.72 6.08 5.39
N ILE A 133 -4.30 6.27 4.21
CA ILE A 133 -5.69 6.69 4.03
C ILE A 133 -6.41 5.53 3.36
N GLY A 134 -7.38 4.94 4.07
CA GLY A 134 -8.22 3.87 3.55
C GLY A 134 -9.63 4.37 3.25
N VAL A 135 -10.18 4.00 2.10
CA VAL A 135 -11.58 4.25 1.76
C VAL A 135 -12.34 2.93 1.78
N GLU A 136 -13.40 2.87 2.56
CA GLU A 136 -14.26 1.70 2.73
C GLU A 136 -15.72 2.09 2.45
N LEU A 137 -16.41 1.28 1.64
CA LEU A 137 -17.80 1.54 1.25
C LEU A 137 -18.80 1.25 2.39
N LYS A 138 -18.53 0.18 3.15
CA LYS A 138 -19.42 -0.29 4.21
C LYS A 138 -19.12 0.41 5.52
N GLU A 139 -20.13 1.03 6.12
CA GLU A 139 -20.00 1.73 7.39
C GLU A 139 -19.61 0.77 8.52
N GLU A 140 -20.31 -0.37 8.63
CA GLU A 140 -20.01 -1.36 9.67
C GLU A 140 -18.59 -1.93 9.54
N GLN A 141 -18.09 -2.07 8.30
CA GLN A 141 -16.73 -2.52 8.07
C GLN A 141 -15.71 -1.44 8.42
N ALA A 142 -15.99 -0.19 8.10
CA ALA A 142 -15.14 0.94 8.49
C ALA A 142 -15.05 1.08 10.02
N GLU A 143 -16.16 0.90 10.73
CA GLU A 143 -16.20 0.88 12.21
C GLU A 143 -15.38 -0.29 12.76
N LEU A 144 -15.63 -1.52 12.33
CA LEU A 144 -14.88 -2.72 12.77
C LEU A 144 -13.37 -2.58 12.53
N VAL A 145 -12.97 -1.97 11.43
CA VAL A 145 -11.55 -1.75 11.14
C VAL A 145 -10.98 -0.65 12.01
N SER A 146 -11.76 0.38 12.36
CA SER A 146 -11.32 1.45 13.24
C SER A 146 -10.94 0.94 14.64
N GLU A 147 -11.63 -0.09 15.14
CA GLU A 147 -11.36 -0.71 16.44
C GLU A 147 -9.96 -1.37 16.52
N LYS A 148 -9.34 -1.66 15.38
CA LYS A 148 -7.97 -2.22 15.32
C LYS A 148 -6.89 -1.20 15.62
N PHE A 149 -7.22 0.08 15.64
CA PHE A 149 -6.30 1.18 15.82
C PHE A 149 -6.60 1.96 17.09
N THR A 150 -5.57 2.44 17.76
CA THR A 150 -5.75 3.35 18.89
C THR A 150 -6.28 4.70 18.39
N PRO A 151 -6.99 5.49 19.24
CA PRO A 151 -7.46 6.82 18.86
C PRO A 151 -6.33 7.74 18.34
N LYS A 152 -5.12 7.61 18.89
CA LYS A 152 -3.95 8.35 18.41
C LYS A 152 -3.59 7.96 16.98
N GLN A 153 -3.50 6.65 16.70
CA GLN A 153 -3.17 6.15 15.37
C GLN A 153 -4.19 6.56 14.31
N LEU A 154 -5.49 6.59 14.66
CA LEU A 154 -6.56 7.08 13.76
C LEU A 154 -6.43 8.56 13.41
N VAL A 155 -5.74 9.35 14.24
CA VAL A 155 -5.48 10.77 13.97
C VAL A 155 -4.20 10.98 13.19
N THR A 156 -3.11 10.27 13.56
CA THR A 156 -1.76 10.55 13.05
C THR A 156 -1.33 9.66 11.89
N ASP A 157 -1.75 8.39 11.90
CA ASP A 157 -1.11 7.37 11.05
C ASP A 157 -2.08 6.72 10.06
N VAL A 158 -3.31 6.38 10.51
CA VAL A 158 -4.32 5.71 9.67
C VAL A 158 -5.62 6.49 9.69
N ASN A 159 -6.09 6.92 8.52
CA ASN A 159 -7.37 7.60 8.38
C ASN A 159 -8.33 6.72 7.57
N ILE A 160 -9.51 6.45 8.12
CA ILE A 160 -10.55 5.65 7.50
C ILE A 160 -11.68 6.57 7.04
N ILE A 161 -12.01 6.49 5.75
CA ILE A 161 -13.06 7.27 5.12
C ILE A 161 -14.16 6.31 4.68
N CYS A 162 -15.34 6.43 5.29
CA CYS A 162 -16.52 5.72 4.78
C CYS A 162 -17.10 6.50 3.59
N ALA A 163 -16.96 5.93 2.38
CA ALA A 163 -17.48 6.50 1.13
C ALA A 163 -17.34 5.50 -0.03
N ASP A 164 -18.09 5.74 -1.11
CA ASP A 164 -17.85 5.10 -2.40
C ASP A 164 -16.59 5.69 -3.05
N SER A 165 -15.58 4.85 -3.29
CA SER A 165 -14.28 5.23 -3.87
C SER A 165 -14.37 5.75 -5.31
N ALA A 166 -15.44 5.45 -6.03
CA ALA A 166 -15.70 5.99 -7.36
C ALA A 166 -16.24 7.44 -7.33
N SER A 167 -16.73 7.90 -6.17
CA SER A 167 -17.39 9.20 -6.03
C SER A 167 -16.42 10.37 -5.94
N GLU A 168 -16.84 11.56 -6.37
CA GLU A 168 -16.09 12.80 -6.15
C GLU A 168 -16.05 13.16 -4.64
N ILE A 169 -17.08 12.76 -3.88
CA ILE A 169 -17.12 12.97 -2.41
C ILE A 169 -15.96 12.25 -1.73
N ALA A 170 -15.69 10.98 -2.09
CA ALA A 170 -14.54 10.25 -1.56
C ALA A 170 -13.23 10.96 -1.89
N LYS A 171 -13.07 11.40 -3.14
CA LYS A 171 -11.88 12.11 -3.61
C LYS A 171 -11.63 13.41 -2.81
N GLU A 172 -12.66 14.22 -2.59
CA GLU A 172 -12.54 15.45 -1.78
C GLU A 172 -12.23 15.15 -0.31
N LYS A 173 -12.85 14.12 0.26
CA LYS A 173 -12.50 13.67 1.63
C LYS A 173 -11.03 13.24 1.74
N VAL A 174 -10.51 12.50 0.75
CA VAL A 174 -9.10 12.10 0.71
C VAL A 174 -8.18 13.33 0.60
N LYS A 175 -8.49 14.29 -0.28
CA LYS A 175 -7.73 15.56 -0.38
C LYS A 175 -7.67 16.30 0.95
N ALA A 176 -8.79 16.44 1.63
CA ALA A 176 -8.85 17.09 2.94
C ALA A 176 -7.97 16.35 3.99
N ARG A 177 -7.91 15.02 3.92
CA ARG A 177 -7.02 14.25 4.81
C ARG A 177 -5.56 14.41 4.46
N LEU A 178 -5.21 14.42 3.18
CA LEU A 178 -3.85 14.72 2.72
C LEU A 178 -3.40 16.10 3.22
N GLU A 179 -4.24 17.13 3.11
CA GLU A 179 -3.94 18.46 3.63
C GLU A 179 -3.67 18.47 5.15
N ILE A 180 -4.49 17.76 5.94
CA ILE A 180 -4.27 17.60 7.39
C ILE A 180 -2.92 16.91 7.66
N MET A 181 -2.55 15.92 6.84
CA MET A 181 -1.26 15.23 6.91
C MET A 181 -0.10 16.07 6.34
N ARG A 182 -0.36 17.28 5.84
CA ARG A 182 0.61 18.19 5.17
C ARG A 182 1.21 17.59 3.90
N GLU A 183 0.41 16.80 3.20
CA GLU A 183 0.77 16.20 1.92
C GLU A 183 -0.11 16.76 0.80
N LYS A 184 0.42 16.78 -0.42
CA LYS A 184 -0.32 17.19 -1.61
C LYS A 184 -0.95 15.99 -2.33
N SER A 185 -0.33 14.84 -2.20
CA SER A 185 -0.69 13.60 -2.89
C SER A 185 -0.22 12.39 -2.08
N ALA A 186 -0.80 11.24 -2.32
CA ALA A 186 -0.32 9.97 -1.78
C ALA A 186 0.94 9.49 -2.54
N GLN A 187 1.80 8.74 -1.87
CA GLN A 187 3.03 8.22 -2.44
C GLN A 187 2.91 6.78 -2.96
N LEU A 188 1.88 6.07 -2.57
CA LEU A 188 1.53 4.74 -3.11
C LEU A 188 0.01 4.62 -3.20
N LEU A 189 -0.48 4.05 -4.30
CA LEU A 189 -1.88 3.67 -4.47
C LEU A 189 -2.00 2.15 -4.43
N ILE A 190 -2.93 1.63 -3.62
CA ILE A 190 -3.30 0.23 -3.59
C ILE A 190 -4.74 0.10 -4.08
N LEU A 191 -4.96 -0.82 -5.01
CA LEU A 191 -6.26 -1.18 -5.56
C LEU A 191 -6.44 -2.70 -5.42
N HIS A 192 -7.41 -3.13 -4.62
CA HIS A 192 -7.79 -4.53 -4.48
C HIS A 192 -9.33 -4.64 -4.57
N PRO A 193 -9.88 -4.44 -5.77
CA PRO A 193 -11.33 -4.48 -5.98
C PRO A 193 -11.90 -5.88 -5.72
N PRO A 194 -13.21 -6.03 -5.53
CA PRO A 194 -13.87 -7.31 -5.67
C PRO A 194 -13.57 -7.91 -7.06
N TYR A 195 -13.56 -9.24 -7.16
CA TYR A 195 -13.35 -9.90 -8.45
C TYR A 195 -14.72 -10.08 -9.13
N ASP A 196 -15.30 -8.95 -9.56
CA ASP A 196 -16.65 -8.87 -10.10
C ASP A 196 -17.66 -9.51 -9.12
N ASP A 197 -18.57 -10.36 -9.55
CA ASP A 197 -19.64 -10.99 -8.77
C ASP A 197 -19.27 -12.30 -8.05
N ILE A 198 -17.96 -12.65 -7.96
CA ILE A 198 -17.53 -13.90 -7.32
C ILE A 198 -17.91 -13.93 -5.83
N ILE A 199 -17.80 -12.81 -5.14
CA ILE A 199 -18.17 -12.65 -3.72
C ILE A 199 -18.95 -11.34 -3.60
N LYS A 200 -20.18 -11.42 -3.10
CA LYS A 200 -20.96 -10.24 -2.76
C LYS A 200 -20.49 -9.70 -1.41
N PHE A 201 -20.03 -8.46 -1.38
CA PHE A 201 -19.49 -7.83 -0.18
C PHE A 201 -20.51 -7.01 0.60
N SER A 202 -21.50 -6.39 -0.08
CA SER A 202 -22.59 -5.63 0.55
C SER A 202 -23.87 -5.68 -0.28
N ASP A 203 -24.94 -5.03 0.23
CA ASP A 203 -26.19 -4.82 -0.53
C ASP A 203 -26.27 -3.43 -1.15
N LYS A 204 -25.19 -2.64 -1.11
CA LYS A 204 -25.13 -1.30 -1.68
C LYS A 204 -25.05 -1.35 -3.20
N GLU A 205 -25.73 -0.43 -3.86
CA GLU A 205 -25.76 -0.32 -5.32
C GLU A 205 -24.37 0.07 -5.89
N GLU A 206 -23.60 0.83 -5.10
CA GLU A 206 -22.26 1.29 -5.45
C GLU A 206 -21.18 0.22 -5.28
N ASP A 207 -21.53 -0.92 -4.69
CA ASP A 207 -20.58 -2.03 -4.53
C ASP A 207 -20.30 -2.69 -5.88
N LEU A 208 -19.02 -2.68 -6.30
CA LEU A 208 -18.61 -3.28 -7.57
C LEU A 208 -18.92 -4.78 -7.67
N SER A 209 -19.15 -5.46 -6.55
CA SER A 209 -19.59 -6.86 -6.55
C SER A 209 -21.08 -7.05 -6.89
N ASN A 210 -21.84 -5.96 -6.98
CA ASN A 210 -23.26 -5.95 -7.33
C ASN A 210 -23.54 -5.42 -8.74
N CYS A 211 -22.51 -5.20 -9.55
CA CYS A 211 -22.67 -4.71 -10.91
C CYS A 211 -23.54 -5.65 -11.77
N GLU A 212 -24.43 -5.12 -12.56
CA GLU A 212 -25.34 -5.88 -13.43
C GLU A 212 -24.60 -6.65 -14.54
N SER A 213 -23.40 -6.22 -14.87
CA SER A 213 -22.54 -6.84 -15.88
C SER A 213 -21.06 -6.62 -15.58
N THR A 214 -20.22 -7.47 -16.14
CA THR A 214 -18.77 -7.31 -16.06
C THR A 214 -18.28 -5.99 -16.68
N GLU A 215 -18.96 -5.47 -17.71
CA GLU A 215 -18.62 -4.16 -18.28
C GLU A 215 -18.94 -3.02 -17.30
N ALA A 216 -20.08 -3.09 -16.59
CA ALA A 216 -20.41 -2.14 -15.53
C ALA A 216 -19.38 -2.17 -14.38
N PHE A 217 -18.88 -3.37 -14.05
CA PHE A 217 -17.76 -3.51 -13.10
C PHE A 217 -16.49 -2.79 -13.60
N TYR A 218 -16.11 -2.95 -14.88
CA TYR A 218 -14.95 -2.25 -15.43
C TYR A 218 -15.12 -0.74 -15.43
N ASP A 219 -16.30 -0.23 -15.74
CA ASP A 219 -16.59 1.20 -15.74
C ASP A 219 -16.54 1.78 -14.30
N GLY A 220 -17.06 1.03 -13.33
CA GLY A 220 -16.96 1.37 -11.91
C GLY A 220 -15.50 1.37 -11.42
N PHE A 221 -14.75 0.33 -11.74
CA PHE A 221 -13.33 0.23 -11.44
C PHE A 221 -12.53 1.39 -12.06
N GLU A 222 -12.80 1.75 -13.32
CA GLU A 222 -12.11 2.85 -13.99
C GLU A 222 -12.32 4.18 -13.25
N LYS A 223 -13.52 4.45 -12.71
CA LYS A 223 -13.79 5.64 -11.90
C LYS A 223 -12.95 5.65 -10.62
N VAL A 224 -12.86 4.51 -9.91
CA VAL A 224 -12.02 4.38 -8.73
C VAL A 224 -10.55 4.60 -9.09
N ALA A 225 -10.06 3.93 -10.13
CA ALA A 225 -8.68 4.04 -10.61
C ALA A 225 -8.35 5.48 -11.04
N LYS A 226 -9.31 6.20 -11.64
CA LYS A 226 -9.16 7.62 -12.00
C LYS A 226 -9.00 8.50 -10.76
N ASN A 227 -9.82 8.32 -9.74
CA ASN A 227 -9.67 9.04 -8.48
C ASN A 227 -8.29 8.77 -7.86
N GLY A 228 -7.86 7.49 -7.85
CA GLY A 228 -6.52 7.10 -7.41
C GLY A 228 -5.41 7.76 -8.23
N TYR A 229 -5.55 7.83 -9.56
CA TYR A 229 -4.59 8.52 -10.44
C TYR A 229 -4.47 10.00 -10.07
N ASP A 230 -5.59 10.68 -9.88
CA ASP A 230 -5.61 12.12 -9.57
C ASP A 230 -4.93 12.41 -8.21
N LEU A 231 -5.10 11.50 -7.23
CA LEU A 231 -4.59 11.64 -5.87
C LEU A 231 -3.15 11.15 -5.67
N LEU A 232 -2.61 10.35 -6.61
CA LEU A 232 -1.24 9.82 -6.55
C LEU A 232 -0.23 10.88 -7.01
N GLU A 233 0.92 10.96 -6.35
CA GLU A 233 2.05 11.80 -6.73
C GLU A 233 2.66 11.34 -8.08
N ASP A 234 3.15 12.31 -8.91
CA ASP A 234 3.82 11.97 -10.17
C ASP A 234 5.09 11.14 -9.90
N LYS A 235 5.40 10.21 -10.80
CA LYS A 235 6.51 9.23 -10.70
C LYS A 235 6.38 8.21 -9.57
N ARG A 236 5.28 8.21 -8.81
CA ARG A 236 5.01 7.21 -7.78
C ARG A 236 4.19 6.04 -8.34
N PHE A 237 4.01 5.00 -7.54
CA PHE A 237 3.53 3.70 -7.99
C PHE A 237 2.10 3.42 -7.54
N ALA A 238 1.41 2.62 -8.36
CA ALA A 238 0.14 2.01 -8.02
C ALA A 238 0.26 0.48 -8.14
N ALA A 239 -0.35 -0.24 -7.23
CA ALA A 239 -0.45 -1.69 -7.25
C ALA A 239 -1.92 -2.10 -7.37
N LEU A 240 -2.24 -2.91 -8.39
CA LEU A 240 -3.53 -3.57 -8.56
C LEU A 240 -3.36 -5.05 -8.21
N VAL A 241 -4.16 -5.54 -7.26
CA VAL A 241 -4.27 -6.97 -6.94
C VAL A 241 -5.61 -7.45 -7.44
N ILE A 242 -5.64 -8.44 -8.33
CA ILE A 242 -6.86 -8.94 -8.94
C ILE A 242 -6.66 -10.35 -9.50
N GLY A 243 -7.71 -11.18 -9.42
CA GLY A 243 -7.79 -12.47 -10.12
C GLY A 243 -8.75 -12.42 -11.29
N ASP A 244 -8.74 -13.46 -12.12
CA ASP A 244 -9.72 -13.66 -13.17
C ASP A 244 -10.88 -14.52 -12.67
N LYS A 245 -12.01 -14.53 -13.39
CA LYS A 245 -13.13 -15.42 -13.13
C LYS A 245 -13.42 -16.34 -14.31
N TYR A 246 -14.13 -17.42 -14.03
CA TYR A 246 -14.64 -18.33 -15.05
C TYR A 246 -16.16 -18.31 -15.01
N ALA A 247 -16.79 -17.94 -16.11
CA ALA A 247 -18.24 -17.86 -16.21
C ALA A 247 -18.70 -18.31 -17.61
N ASN A 248 -19.83 -19.01 -17.68
CA ASN A 248 -20.47 -19.43 -18.94
C ASN A 248 -19.55 -20.21 -19.89
N GLY A 249 -18.58 -20.98 -19.37
CA GLY A 249 -17.65 -21.77 -20.19
C GLY A 249 -16.41 -21.00 -20.67
N GLU A 250 -16.24 -19.74 -20.25
CA GLU A 250 -15.15 -18.87 -20.70
C GLU A 250 -14.41 -18.24 -19.53
N ILE A 251 -13.13 -17.89 -19.76
CA ILE A 251 -12.34 -17.08 -18.84
C ILE A 251 -12.68 -15.62 -19.09
N ILE A 252 -13.09 -14.93 -18.02
CA ILE A 252 -13.23 -13.49 -17.98
C ILE A 252 -11.94 -12.92 -17.39
N SER A 253 -11.12 -12.32 -18.24
CA SER A 253 -9.79 -11.82 -17.87
C SER A 253 -9.88 -10.44 -17.19
N LEU A 254 -10.40 -10.40 -15.95
CA LEU A 254 -10.61 -9.18 -15.19
C LEU A 254 -9.30 -8.38 -15.03
N GLY A 255 -8.20 -9.08 -14.75
CA GLY A 255 -6.91 -8.44 -14.53
C GLY A 255 -6.41 -7.67 -15.75
N PHE A 256 -6.48 -8.26 -16.93
CA PHE A 256 -5.97 -7.63 -18.16
C PHE A 256 -6.87 -6.49 -18.64
N GLU A 257 -8.18 -6.58 -18.48
CA GLU A 257 -9.07 -5.45 -18.83
C GLU A 257 -8.87 -4.27 -17.87
N CYS A 258 -8.81 -4.53 -16.56
CA CYS A 258 -8.47 -3.48 -15.58
C CYS A 258 -7.11 -2.85 -15.87
N GLN A 259 -6.11 -3.65 -16.32
CA GLN A 259 -4.81 -3.13 -16.75
C GLN A 259 -4.96 -2.15 -17.92
N GLU A 260 -5.75 -2.49 -18.95
CA GLU A 260 -5.95 -1.61 -20.11
C GLU A 260 -6.70 -0.33 -19.72
N ARG A 261 -7.70 -0.40 -18.82
CA ARG A 261 -8.37 0.76 -18.26
C ARG A 261 -7.39 1.68 -17.53
N MET A 262 -6.51 1.14 -16.67
CA MET A 262 -5.46 1.94 -16.01
C MET A 262 -4.48 2.58 -17.00
N LYS A 263 -4.09 1.87 -18.05
CA LYS A 263 -3.22 2.42 -19.10
C LYS A 263 -3.89 3.57 -19.85
N LYS A 264 -5.19 3.49 -20.16
CA LYS A 264 -5.97 4.58 -20.77
C LYS A 264 -6.00 5.83 -19.89
N LEU A 265 -6.06 5.66 -18.56
CA LEU A 265 -5.97 6.78 -17.61
C LEU A 265 -4.59 7.48 -17.61
N GLY A 266 -3.55 6.81 -18.11
CA GLY A 266 -2.19 7.35 -18.22
C GLY A 266 -1.16 6.68 -17.31
N PHE A 267 -1.51 5.62 -16.61
CA PHE A 267 -0.55 4.80 -15.91
C PHE A 267 0.39 4.07 -16.87
N VAL A 268 1.64 3.93 -16.47
CA VAL A 268 2.64 3.11 -17.18
C VAL A 268 2.74 1.77 -16.48
N HIS A 269 2.35 0.70 -17.15
CA HIS A 269 2.48 -0.66 -16.63
C HIS A 269 3.97 -1.04 -16.53
N LYS A 270 4.40 -1.48 -15.33
CA LYS A 270 5.81 -1.79 -15.01
C LYS A 270 6.07 -3.28 -14.86
N ALA A 271 5.12 -4.02 -14.30
CA ALA A 271 5.24 -5.45 -14.10
C ALA A 271 3.88 -6.10 -13.90
N THR A 272 3.73 -7.34 -14.37
CA THR A 272 2.71 -8.29 -13.94
C THR A 272 3.40 -9.38 -13.14
N ILE A 273 2.98 -9.55 -11.90
CA ILE A 273 3.46 -10.57 -10.97
C ILE A 273 2.34 -11.59 -10.82
N VAL A 274 2.69 -12.86 -10.95
CA VAL A 274 1.80 -13.99 -10.65
C VAL A 274 2.05 -14.42 -9.22
N LYS A 275 1.03 -14.33 -8.36
CA LYS A 275 1.14 -14.75 -6.97
C LYS A 275 0.38 -16.06 -6.76
N ASP A 276 1.07 -17.08 -6.26
CA ASP A 276 0.49 -18.37 -5.93
C ASP A 276 -0.49 -18.24 -4.74
N MET A 277 -1.69 -18.81 -4.87
CA MET A 277 -2.73 -18.85 -3.84
C MET A 277 -2.75 -20.13 -3.01
N GLN A 278 -1.69 -20.94 -3.02
CA GLN A 278 -1.63 -22.14 -2.19
C GLN A 278 -1.80 -21.78 -0.70
N GLY A 279 -2.63 -22.57 -0.01
CA GLY A 279 -2.94 -22.36 1.41
C GLY A 279 -4.04 -21.33 1.72
N ASN A 280 -4.53 -20.56 0.74
CA ASN A 280 -5.65 -19.62 0.90
C ASN A 280 -7.03 -20.22 0.51
N GLU A 281 -7.13 -21.52 0.34
CA GLU A 281 -8.30 -22.23 -0.20
C GLU A 281 -9.43 -22.42 0.83
N LYS A 282 -9.79 -21.40 1.62
CA LYS A 282 -10.94 -21.53 2.54
C LYS A 282 -12.25 -21.91 1.81
N ALA A 283 -12.42 -21.45 0.57
CA ALA A 283 -13.62 -21.74 -0.22
C ALA A 283 -13.58 -23.10 -0.96
N LYS A 284 -12.40 -23.68 -1.18
CA LYS A 284 -12.23 -24.91 -2.00
C LYS A 284 -11.87 -26.16 -1.18
N GLY A 285 -11.53 -26.06 0.10
CA GLY A 285 -10.95 -27.14 0.86
C GLY A 285 -11.84 -28.40 1.03
N LYS A 286 -13.16 -28.25 0.98
CA LYS A 286 -14.11 -29.38 1.04
C LYS A 286 -14.45 -29.92 -0.36
N ASP A 287 -14.28 -29.12 -1.43
CA ASP A 287 -14.74 -29.42 -2.79
C ASP A 287 -13.60 -29.56 -3.81
N ALA A 288 -12.35 -29.65 -3.37
CA ALA A 288 -11.20 -29.77 -4.27
C ALA A 288 -11.34 -30.90 -5.28
N ASN A 289 -11.89 -32.06 -4.86
CA ASN A 289 -12.13 -33.21 -5.75
C ASN A 289 -13.24 -32.94 -6.77
N LEU A 290 -14.31 -32.22 -6.35
CA LEU A 290 -15.42 -31.86 -7.24
C LEU A 290 -14.95 -30.88 -8.32
N TRP A 291 -14.15 -29.89 -7.93
CA TRP A 291 -13.57 -28.94 -8.89
C TRP A 291 -12.59 -29.60 -9.85
N ARG A 292 -11.78 -30.56 -9.37
CA ARG A 292 -10.91 -31.37 -10.22
C ARG A 292 -11.73 -32.18 -11.24
N TYR A 293 -12.79 -32.86 -10.79
CA TYR A 293 -13.69 -33.59 -11.67
C TYR A 293 -14.31 -32.69 -12.75
N ARG A 294 -14.86 -31.52 -12.33
CA ARG A 294 -15.47 -30.55 -13.24
C ARG A 294 -14.46 -30.01 -14.26
N ALA A 295 -13.23 -29.72 -13.84
CA ALA A 295 -12.19 -29.25 -14.71
C ALA A 295 -11.80 -30.30 -15.77
N LEU A 296 -11.66 -31.56 -15.36
CA LEU A 296 -11.37 -32.68 -16.27
C LEU A 296 -12.52 -32.90 -17.25
N ALA A 297 -13.76 -32.86 -16.80
CA ALA A 297 -14.94 -33.07 -17.62
C ALA A 297 -15.23 -31.89 -18.56
N GLY A 298 -14.96 -30.65 -18.12
CA GLY A 298 -15.25 -29.42 -18.86
C GLY A 298 -14.08 -28.84 -19.62
N GLY A 299 -12.88 -29.41 -19.53
CA GLY A 299 -11.70 -28.95 -20.25
C GLY A 299 -11.13 -27.59 -19.81
N PHE A 300 -11.45 -27.14 -18.60
CA PHE A 300 -10.91 -25.89 -18.05
C PHE A 300 -9.89 -26.15 -16.93
N ASN A 301 -9.20 -25.08 -16.49
CA ASN A 301 -8.28 -25.13 -15.37
C ASN A 301 -8.79 -24.30 -14.20
N THR A 302 -8.58 -24.79 -12.96
CA THR A 302 -8.90 -24.01 -11.75
C THR A 302 -7.81 -23.00 -11.48
N PHE A 303 -8.20 -21.76 -11.16
CA PHE A 303 -7.24 -20.71 -10.80
C PHE A 303 -6.51 -21.07 -9.49
N LYS A 304 -5.20 -20.95 -9.52
CA LYS A 304 -4.28 -21.12 -8.39
C LYS A 304 -3.43 -19.89 -8.16
N HIS A 305 -3.76 -18.79 -8.82
CA HIS A 305 -3.01 -17.56 -8.75
C HIS A 305 -3.95 -16.36 -8.80
N GLU A 306 -3.40 -15.23 -8.38
CA GLU A 306 -3.91 -13.89 -8.62
C GLU A 306 -2.79 -13.05 -9.22
N TYR A 307 -3.13 -11.97 -9.86
CA TYR A 307 -2.17 -11.01 -10.41
C TYR A 307 -1.92 -9.88 -9.44
N ILE A 308 -0.66 -9.44 -9.40
CA ILE A 308 -0.25 -8.18 -8.82
C ILE A 308 0.37 -7.37 -9.94
N MET A 309 -0.33 -6.34 -10.37
CA MET A 309 0.11 -5.50 -11.48
C MET A 309 0.62 -4.17 -10.95
N ILE A 310 1.85 -3.84 -11.30
CA ILE A 310 2.53 -2.62 -10.85
C ILE A 310 2.50 -1.58 -11.95
N PHE A 311 2.09 -0.39 -11.58
CA PHE A 311 2.01 0.76 -12.47
C PHE A 311 2.79 1.94 -11.88
N GLN A 312 3.12 2.89 -12.75
CA GLN A 312 3.72 4.16 -12.36
C GLN A 312 2.93 5.30 -12.99
N LYS A 313 2.59 6.31 -12.21
CA LYS A 313 2.09 7.57 -12.74
C LYS A 313 3.22 8.31 -13.45
N ASP A 314 3.00 8.76 -14.68
CA ASP A 314 3.98 9.52 -15.47
C ASP A 314 3.28 10.60 -16.31
N GLU A 315 3.10 11.76 -15.71
CA GLU A 315 2.43 12.90 -16.33
C GLU A 315 3.16 13.43 -17.57
N ALA A 316 4.49 13.35 -17.58
CA ALA A 316 5.28 13.80 -18.73
C ALA A 316 5.04 12.88 -19.93
N ARG A 317 5.02 11.55 -19.70
CA ARG A 317 4.72 10.57 -20.74
C ARG A 317 3.28 10.69 -21.25
N LYS A 318 2.31 10.86 -20.34
CA LYS A 318 0.90 11.06 -20.71
C LYS A 318 0.73 12.26 -21.64
N ARG A 319 1.33 13.41 -21.29
CA ARG A 319 1.32 14.62 -22.14
C ARG A 319 2.01 14.41 -23.48
N LYS A 320 3.12 13.66 -23.50
CA LYS A 320 3.82 13.34 -24.77
C LYS A 320 2.95 12.50 -25.70
N ILE A 321 2.28 11.46 -25.17
CA ILE A 321 1.39 10.59 -25.95
C ILE A 321 0.20 11.39 -26.49
N ALA A 322 -0.43 12.24 -25.65
CA ALA A 322 -1.55 13.08 -26.07
C ALA A 322 -1.16 14.02 -27.23
N ARG A 323 0.05 14.62 -27.20
CA ARG A 323 0.56 15.47 -28.29
C ARG A 323 0.80 14.67 -29.56
N LEU A 324 1.35 13.47 -29.46
CA LEU A 324 1.57 12.60 -30.64
C LEU A 324 0.24 12.19 -31.27
N ASN A 325 -0.75 11.80 -30.49
CA ASN A 325 -2.08 11.44 -31.01
C ASN A 325 -2.77 12.63 -31.68
N ALA A 326 -2.66 13.83 -31.10
CA ALA A 326 -3.18 15.04 -31.71
C ALA A 326 -2.48 15.40 -33.04
N SER A 327 -1.21 15.06 -33.20
CA SER A 327 -0.43 15.29 -34.44
C SER A 327 -0.70 14.25 -35.52
N LEU A 328 -1.21 13.08 -35.16
CA LEU A 328 -1.55 11.97 -36.09
C LEU A 328 -3.02 12.00 -36.53
N GLY A 329 -3.87 12.73 -35.81
CA GLY A 329 -5.30 12.90 -36.12
C GLY A 329 -5.61 14.13 -36.99
N ASN A 330 -4.57 14.86 -37.43
CA ASN A 330 -4.60 15.89 -38.46
C ASN A 330 -3.87 15.36 -39.70
#